data_be1b793c4934fa8f0aaef7e637ae6b40
#
_entry.id   be1b793c4934fa8f0aaef7e637ae6b40
#
_cell.length_a   1.000
_cell.length_b   1.000
_cell.length_c   1.000
_cell.angle_alpha   90.00
_cell.angle_beta   90.00
_cell.angle_gamma   90.00
#
_symmetry.space_group_name_H-M   'P 1'
#
loop_
_entity.id
_entity.type
_entity.pdbx_description
1 polymer ?
#
loop_
_entity_poly.entity_id
_entity_poly.type
_entity_poly.pdbx_seq_one_letter_code
_entity_poly.pdbx_strand_id
1 'polypeptide(L)'
;MPAAGDDRPAPLPADVPSVAGSRVAIVVRSGAPQSELRIGQLGADRKNADYHALLVLNAVLGGQFVSRINMNLREQRVYTYGARTTFDFRRGRGPFLLQTSVQTQVTAAAVRESFREFEAIRESRPATAEEVELARASLTRGFPRSFETSEQVVRAVAQLALYDLPDDSFEQFVPRVNAVADSEVTRVARTYLQPPDMITVIVGDPDVVSPAMQAEGFPEPQIVTVE
;
A
#
# COMPACT_ATOMS: atom_id res chain seq x y z
N MET A 1 -23.09 -0.21 43.05
CA MET A 1 -22.66 -0.79 41.78
C MET A 1 -22.52 0.32 40.76
N PRO A 2 -21.37 0.59 40.17
CA PRO A 2 -21.27 1.55 39.08
C PRO A 2 -22.10 1.04 37.90
N ALA A 3 -22.85 1.92 37.25
CA ALA A 3 -23.60 1.63 36.04
C ALA A 3 -22.63 1.11 34.98
N ALA A 4 -22.99 -0.01 34.34
CA ALA A 4 -22.24 -0.51 33.21
C ALA A 4 -22.17 0.61 32.17
N GLY A 5 -20.98 1.13 31.93
CA GLY A 5 -20.76 2.09 30.85
C GLY A 5 -21.21 1.46 29.52
N ASP A 6 -21.73 2.29 28.64
CA ASP A 6 -22.12 1.88 27.29
C ASP A 6 -20.81 1.45 26.53
N ASP A 7 -20.51 0.14 26.59
CA ASP A 7 -19.32 -0.48 25.98
C ASP A 7 -19.43 -0.59 24.45
N ARG A 8 -20.37 0.13 23.83
CA ARG A 8 -20.44 0.16 22.38
C ARG A 8 -19.22 0.87 21.82
N PRO A 9 -18.52 0.23 20.87
CA PRO A 9 -17.42 0.91 20.17
C PRO A 9 -17.95 2.19 19.53
N ALA A 10 -17.18 3.27 19.66
CA ALA A 10 -17.51 4.55 19.04
C ALA A 10 -17.86 4.34 17.56
N PRO A 11 -18.91 4.97 17.04
CA PRO A 11 -19.24 4.87 15.62
C PRO A 11 -18.03 5.34 14.80
N LEU A 12 -17.69 4.58 13.76
CA LEU A 12 -16.66 4.99 12.81
C LEU A 12 -17.07 6.34 12.20
N PRO A 13 -16.14 7.28 11.98
CA PRO A 13 -16.43 8.49 11.23
C PRO A 13 -17.10 8.13 9.90
N ALA A 14 -18.26 8.73 9.63
CA ALA A 14 -19.06 8.40 8.46
C ALA A 14 -18.33 8.72 7.13
N ASP A 15 -17.42 9.71 7.14
CA ASP A 15 -16.62 10.10 5.99
C ASP A 15 -15.23 10.54 6.44
N VAL A 16 -14.21 9.90 5.86
CA VAL A 16 -12.84 10.41 5.93
C VAL A 16 -12.66 11.29 4.68
N PRO A 17 -12.41 12.60 4.84
CA PRO A 17 -12.27 13.48 3.69
C PRO A 17 -11.11 13.00 2.81
N SER A 18 -11.37 12.87 1.50
CA SER A 18 -10.31 12.63 0.54
C SER A 18 -9.45 13.90 0.44
N VAL A 19 -8.14 13.72 0.42
CA VAL A 19 -7.21 14.82 0.12
C VAL A 19 -7.14 14.94 -1.40
N ALA A 20 -7.47 16.10 -1.93
CA ALA A 20 -7.31 16.39 -3.34
C ALA A 20 -5.94 17.01 -3.59
N GLY A 21 -5.27 16.55 -4.63
CA GLY A 21 -3.96 17.03 -5.08
C GLY A 21 -2.77 16.38 -4.36
N SER A 22 -1.69 16.17 -5.12
CA SER A 22 -0.44 15.64 -4.61
C SER A 22 0.19 16.59 -3.58
N ARG A 23 0.64 16.05 -2.46
CA ARG A 23 1.35 16.79 -1.41
C ARG A 23 2.65 16.11 -1.07
N VAL A 24 3.69 16.91 -0.85
CA VAL A 24 4.99 16.43 -0.39
C VAL A 24 5.30 17.08 0.96
N ALA A 25 5.68 16.28 1.94
CA ALA A 25 6.18 16.75 3.23
C ALA A 25 7.56 16.15 3.49
N ILE A 26 8.49 16.98 3.96
CA ILE A 26 9.82 16.54 4.38
C ILE A 26 9.94 16.75 5.88
N VAL A 27 10.06 15.67 6.63
CA VAL A 27 10.43 15.68 8.04
C VAL A 27 11.96 15.82 8.11
N VAL A 28 12.42 16.87 8.75
CA VAL A 28 13.83 17.26 8.74
C VAL A 28 14.71 16.24 9.44
N ARG A 29 15.73 15.76 8.73
CA ARG A 29 16.86 15.01 9.26
C ARG A 29 18.13 15.39 8.51
N SER A 30 18.71 16.52 8.90
CA SER A 30 19.90 17.08 8.25
C SER A 30 21.07 16.12 8.23
N GLY A 31 21.77 16.02 7.11
CA GLY A 31 22.93 15.16 6.92
C GLY A 31 22.59 13.65 6.86
N ALA A 32 21.32 13.27 6.81
CA ALA A 32 20.94 11.85 6.72
C ALA A 32 21.46 11.23 5.40
N PRO A 33 22.19 10.09 5.45
CA PRO A 33 22.69 9.43 4.25
C PRO A 33 21.59 8.74 3.45
N GLN A 34 20.45 8.47 4.08
CA GLN A 34 19.27 7.84 3.50
C GLN A 34 18.00 8.61 3.84
N SER A 35 17.05 8.56 2.94
CA SER A 35 15.68 9.03 3.15
C SER A 35 14.74 7.86 3.34
N GLU A 36 13.84 7.99 4.33
CA GLU A 36 12.68 7.11 4.48
C GLU A 36 11.51 7.68 3.68
N LEU A 37 10.92 6.87 2.82
CA LEU A 37 9.81 7.25 1.95
C LEU A 37 8.53 6.56 2.37
N ARG A 38 7.45 7.34 2.42
CA ARG A 38 6.06 6.88 2.52
C ARG A 38 5.23 7.59 1.47
N ILE A 39 4.69 6.84 0.51
CA ILE A 39 3.78 7.39 -0.51
C ILE A 39 2.46 6.67 -0.35
N GLY A 40 1.37 7.40 -0.15
CA GLY A 40 0.10 6.74 0.11
C GLY A 40 -1.12 7.62 -0.06
N GLN A 41 -2.25 6.96 0.06
CA GLN A 41 -3.61 7.52 -0.03
C GLN A 41 -4.58 6.67 0.77
N LEU A 42 -5.83 7.11 0.89
CA LEU A 42 -6.90 6.26 1.38
C LEU A 42 -7.17 5.14 0.37
N GLY A 43 -7.13 3.91 0.86
CA GLY A 43 -7.43 2.69 0.11
C GLY A 43 -8.89 2.24 0.32
N ALA A 44 -9.07 0.94 0.62
CA ALA A 44 -10.35 0.28 0.80
C ALA A 44 -10.55 -0.25 2.22
N ASP A 45 -11.78 -0.52 2.59
CA ASP A 45 -12.12 -1.25 3.82
C ASP A 45 -12.05 -2.77 3.63
N ARG A 46 -12.12 -3.52 4.75
CA ARG A 46 -12.00 -4.99 4.74
C ARG A 46 -13.19 -5.71 4.10
N LYS A 47 -14.38 -5.10 4.11
CA LYS A 47 -15.59 -5.64 3.49
C LYS A 47 -15.75 -5.28 2.02
N ASN A 48 -14.80 -4.54 1.46
CA ASN A 48 -14.85 -4.13 0.07
C ASN A 48 -14.99 -5.33 -0.87
N ALA A 49 -15.90 -5.25 -1.82
CA ALA A 49 -16.16 -6.31 -2.80
C ALA A 49 -14.90 -6.68 -3.62
N ASP A 50 -14.03 -5.70 -3.85
CA ASP A 50 -12.78 -5.85 -4.59
C ASP A 50 -11.60 -6.35 -3.73
N TYR A 51 -11.84 -6.74 -2.47
CA TYR A 51 -10.77 -7.13 -1.54
C TYR A 51 -9.76 -8.11 -2.13
N HIS A 52 -10.22 -9.19 -2.78
CA HIS A 52 -9.34 -10.22 -3.34
C HIS A 52 -8.56 -9.71 -4.57
N ALA A 53 -9.21 -8.90 -5.42
CA ALA A 53 -8.54 -8.25 -6.55
C ALA A 53 -7.48 -7.24 -6.09
N LEU A 54 -7.74 -6.51 -4.99
CA LEU A 54 -6.78 -5.58 -4.37
C LEU A 54 -5.59 -6.32 -3.75
N LEU A 55 -5.78 -7.50 -3.19
CA LEU A 55 -4.66 -8.35 -2.73
C LEU A 55 -3.76 -8.78 -3.89
N VAL A 56 -4.37 -9.21 -5.01
CA VAL A 56 -3.62 -9.60 -6.21
C VAL A 56 -2.92 -8.39 -6.83
N LEU A 57 -3.60 -7.24 -6.95
CA LEU A 57 -2.99 -5.97 -7.38
C LEU A 57 -1.77 -5.64 -6.52
N ASN A 58 -1.92 -5.70 -5.20
CA ASN A 58 -0.82 -5.41 -4.28
C ASN A 58 0.37 -6.36 -4.50
N ALA A 59 0.12 -7.65 -4.67
CA ALA A 59 1.17 -8.63 -4.92
C ALA A 59 1.93 -8.37 -6.23
N VAL A 60 1.23 -7.98 -7.30
CA VAL A 60 1.86 -7.57 -8.57
C VAL A 60 2.67 -6.30 -8.42
N LEU A 61 2.13 -5.29 -7.71
CA LEU A 61 2.69 -3.95 -7.66
C LEU A 61 3.90 -3.82 -6.73
N GLY A 62 3.78 -4.30 -5.48
CA GLY A 62 4.82 -4.12 -4.46
C GLY A 62 4.74 -5.07 -3.27
N GLY A 63 3.81 -6.04 -3.27
CA GLY A 63 3.56 -6.92 -2.14
C GLY A 63 4.49 -8.13 -2.03
N GLN A 64 5.38 -8.36 -2.99
CA GLN A 64 6.31 -9.47 -3.01
C GLN A 64 7.66 -9.10 -3.63
N PHE A 65 8.65 -9.98 -3.48
CA PHE A 65 10.02 -9.71 -3.93
C PHE A 65 10.12 -9.41 -5.43
N VAL A 66 9.43 -10.16 -6.26
CA VAL A 66 9.43 -10.01 -7.74
C VAL A 66 8.36 -9.02 -8.25
N SER A 67 7.81 -8.19 -7.36
CA SER A 67 6.84 -7.16 -7.72
C SER A 67 7.46 -6.02 -8.51
N ARG A 68 6.64 -5.30 -9.29
CA ARG A 68 7.10 -4.25 -10.21
C ARG A 68 7.95 -3.18 -9.55
N ILE A 69 7.47 -2.61 -8.44
CA ILE A 69 8.19 -1.54 -7.71
C ILE A 69 9.50 -2.05 -7.15
N ASN A 70 9.51 -3.26 -6.57
CA ASN A 70 10.74 -3.80 -6.02
C ASN A 70 11.76 -4.13 -7.12
N MET A 71 11.32 -4.70 -8.25
CA MET A 71 12.18 -4.94 -9.40
C MET A 71 12.72 -3.65 -10.02
N ASN A 72 11.89 -2.59 -10.11
CA ASN A 72 12.32 -1.29 -10.61
C ASN A 72 13.35 -0.66 -9.66
N LEU A 73 12.95 -0.38 -8.41
CA LEU A 73 13.78 0.41 -7.49
C LEU A 73 15.01 -0.35 -6.99
N ARG A 74 14.89 -1.67 -6.78
CA ARG A 74 15.97 -2.48 -6.23
C ARG A 74 16.88 -3.05 -7.31
N GLU A 75 16.32 -3.80 -8.30
CA GLU A 75 17.13 -4.56 -9.25
C GLU A 75 17.61 -3.70 -10.43
N GLN A 76 16.72 -2.86 -10.99
CA GLN A 76 17.05 -2.07 -12.17
C GLN A 76 17.77 -0.76 -11.83
N ARG A 77 17.30 -0.06 -10.78
CA ARG A 77 17.83 1.26 -10.38
C ARG A 77 18.86 1.21 -9.27
N VAL A 78 18.88 0.16 -8.46
CA VAL A 78 19.77 -0.01 -7.30
C VAL A 78 19.65 1.16 -6.30
N TYR A 79 18.43 1.70 -6.12
CA TYR A 79 18.15 2.82 -5.22
C TYR A 79 17.89 2.38 -3.79
N THR A 80 17.47 1.12 -3.59
CA THR A 80 17.04 0.57 -2.30
C THR A 80 17.42 -0.90 -2.16
N TYR A 81 17.43 -1.39 -0.93
CA TYR A 81 17.48 -2.83 -0.63
C TYR A 81 16.12 -3.52 -0.72
N GLY A 82 15.03 -2.75 -0.74
CA GLY A 82 13.68 -3.26 -0.92
C GLY A 82 12.62 -2.17 -0.81
N ALA A 83 11.59 -2.31 -1.64
CA ALA A 83 10.41 -1.47 -1.63
C ALA A 83 9.16 -2.35 -1.60
N ARG A 84 8.14 -1.92 -0.85
CA ARG A 84 6.89 -2.67 -0.73
C ARG A 84 5.68 -1.77 -0.70
N THR A 85 4.57 -2.32 -1.21
CA THR A 85 3.25 -1.72 -1.05
C THR A 85 2.37 -2.58 -0.16
N THR A 86 1.39 -1.95 0.47
CA THR A 86 0.37 -2.64 1.26
C THR A 86 -0.95 -1.88 1.22
N PHE A 87 -2.07 -2.62 1.23
CA PHE A 87 -3.37 -2.11 1.64
C PHE A 87 -3.59 -2.52 3.09
N ASP A 88 -3.70 -1.56 3.99
CA ASP A 88 -4.07 -1.81 5.39
C ASP A 88 -5.59 -1.79 5.51
N PHE A 89 -6.20 -2.96 5.30
CA PHE A 89 -7.66 -3.10 5.34
C PHE A 89 -8.18 -3.01 6.78
N ARG A 90 -9.05 -2.04 7.04
CA ARG A 90 -9.66 -1.78 8.34
C ARG A 90 -11.17 -1.89 8.27
N ARG A 91 -11.90 -1.63 9.37
CA ARG A 91 -13.36 -1.55 9.37
C ARG A 91 -13.89 -0.41 8.51
N GLY A 92 -13.19 0.72 8.50
CA GLY A 92 -13.36 1.78 7.51
C GLY A 92 -12.24 1.71 6.48
N ARG A 93 -12.18 2.70 5.57
CA ARG A 93 -11.10 2.79 4.58
C ARG A 93 -9.76 2.96 5.28
N GLY A 94 -8.88 2.00 5.11
CA GLY A 94 -7.49 2.08 5.56
C GLY A 94 -6.58 2.62 4.46
N PRO A 95 -5.29 2.90 4.75
CA PRO A 95 -4.37 3.43 3.76
C PRO A 95 -3.88 2.36 2.78
N PHE A 96 -3.69 2.76 1.52
CA PHE A 96 -2.70 2.18 0.63
C PHE A 96 -1.38 2.91 0.86
N LEU A 97 -0.29 2.17 1.01
CA LEU A 97 1.00 2.74 1.35
C LEU A 97 2.13 2.03 0.60
N LEU A 98 3.00 2.80 -0.04
CA LEU A 98 4.35 2.39 -0.45
C LEU A 98 5.33 2.83 0.62
N GLN A 99 6.28 1.96 0.95
CA GLN A 99 7.36 2.26 1.89
C GLN A 99 8.69 1.70 1.39
N THR A 100 9.74 2.52 1.50
CA THR A 100 11.12 2.16 1.15
C THR A 100 12.09 3.15 1.80
N SER A 101 13.34 2.70 1.96
CA SER A 101 14.48 3.55 2.32
C SER A 101 15.41 3.63 1.10
N VAL A 102 15.85 4.81 0.75
CA VAL A 102 16.74 5.05 -0.41
C VAL A 102 17.91 5.95 -0.02
N GLN A 103 18.99 5.93 -0.79
CA GLN A 103 20.06 6.93 -0.63
C GLN A 103 19.51 8.33 -0.86
N THR A 104 19.94 9.31 -0.06
CA THR A 104 19.40 10.67 -0.09
C THR A 104 19.46 11.30 -1.47
N GLN A 105 20.55 11.08 -2.22
CA GLN A 105 20.77 11.67 -3.55
C GLN A 105 19.79 11.17 -4.63
N VAL A 106 19.19 9.99 -4.43
CA VAL A 106 18.24 9.38 -5.39
C VAL A 106 16.80 9.44 -4.94
N THR A 107 16.51 10.19 -3.85
CA THR A 107 15.18 10.28 -3.25
C THR A 107 14.11 10.71 -4.25
N ALA A 108 14.32 11.82 -4.95
CA ALA A 108 13.36 12.35 -5.92
C ALA A 108 13.16 11.39 -7.11
N ALA A 109 14.24 10.80 -7.61
CA ALA A 109 14.18 9.79 -8.67
C ALA A 109 13.39 8.54 -8.24
N ALA A 110 13.58 8.07 -6.99
CA ALA A 110 12.83 6.93 -6.45
C ALA A 110 11.34 7.24 -6.31
N VAL A 111 10.98 8.45 -5.87
CA VAL A 111 9.58 8.92 -5.85
C VAL A 111 9.01 8.93 -7.26
N ARG A 112 9.72 9.51 -8.23
CA ARG A 112 9.29 9.55 -9.65
C ARG A 112 9.06 8.16 -10.22
N GLU A 113 9.99 7.23 -10.04
CA GLU A 113 9.85 5.85 -10.52
C GLU A 113 8.66 5.14 -9.85
N SER A 114 8.42 5.38 -8.56
CA SER A 114 7.24 4.84 -7.87
C SER A 114 5.93 5.32 -8.49
N PHE A 115 5.82 6.62 -8.79
CA PHE A 115 4.64 7.18 -9.47
C PHE A 115 4.47 6.63 -10.88
N ARG A 116 5.56 6.43 -11.62
CA ARG A 116 5.53 5.79 -12.95
C ARG A 116 4.96 4.37 -12.89
N GLU A 117 5.30 3.58 -11.89
CA GLU A 117 4.72 2.24 -11.72
C GLU A 117 3.22 2.31 -11.37
N PHE A 118 2.79 3.26 -10.53
CA PHE A 118 1.37 3.46 -10.22
C PHE A 118 0.56 3.87 -11.45
N GLU A 119 1.09 4.75 -12.28
CA GLU A 119 0.46 5.20 -13.52
C GLU A 119 0.46 4.08 -14.57
N ALA A 120 1.59 3.40 -14.74
CA ALA A 120 1.76 2.38 -15.77
C ALA A 120 0.79 1.20 -15.59
N ILE A 121 0.60 0.69 -14.36
CA ILE A 121 -0.29 -0.46 -14.12
C ILE A 121 -1.76 -0.12 -14.40
N ARG A 122 -2.13 1.15 -14.32
CA ARG A 122 -3.48 1.64 -14.61
C ARG A 122 -3.76 1.72 -16.12
N GLU A 123 -2.75 2.01 -16.94
CA GLU A 123 -2.96 2.42 -18.34
C GLU A 123 -2.00 1.79 -19.33
N SER A 124 -0.74 2.22 -19.33
CA SER A 124 0.23 1.91 -20.39
C SER A 124 0.85 0.52 -20.28
N ARG A 125 0.89 -0.04 -19.08
CA ARG A 125 1.43 -1.38 -18.80
C ARG A 125 0.52 -2.12 -17.83
N PRO A 126 -0.66 -2.57 -18.28
CA PRO A 126 -1.60 -3.32 -17.44
C PRO A 126 -0.96 -4.61 -16.90
N ALA A 127 -1.57 -5.20 -15.87
CA ALA A 127 -1.09 -6.46 -15.31
C ALA A 127 -1.16 -7.56 -16.38
N THR A 128 -0.09 -8.34 -16.52
CA THR A 128 -0.05 -9.48 -17.45
C THR A 128 -0.61 -10.73 -16.77
N ALA A 129 -1.07 -11.70 -17.59
CA ALA A 129 -1.56 -12.98 -17.08
C ALA A 129 -0.49 -13.70 -16.24
N GLU A 130 0.79 -13.63 -16.63
CA GLU A 130 1.91 -14.23 -15.91
C GLU A 130 2.11 -13.58 -14.53
N GLU A 131 2.10 -12.26 -14.45
CA GLU A 131 2.21 -11.53 -13.17
C GLU A 131 1.06 -11.86 -12.22
N VAL A 132 -0.17 -11.96 -12.75
CA VAL A 132 -1.36 -12.31 -11.98
C VAL A 132 -1.31 -13.75 -11.51
N GLU A 133 -0.83 -14.69 -12.33
CA GLU A 133 -0.65 -16.09 -11.94
C GLU A 133 0.38 -16.22 -10.80
N LEU A 134 1.53 -15.55 -10.91
CA LEU A 134 2.56 -15.52 -9.86
C LEU A 134 2.00 -14.91 -8.57
N ALA A 135 1.25 -13.83 -8.66
CA ALA A 135 0.62 -13.18 -7.52
C ALA A 135 -0.41 -14.10 -6.81
N ARG A 136 -1.29 -14.73 -7.59
CA ARG A 136 -2.26 -15.71 -7.06
C ARG A 136 -1.57 -16.89 -6.39
N ALA A 137 -0.54 -17.45 -7.05
CA ALA A 137 0.24 -18.55 -6.49
C ALA A 137 0.93 -18.17 -5.17
N SER A 138 1.50 -16.97 -5.09
CA SER A 138 2.12 -16.46 -3.86
C SER A 138 1.11 -16.35 -2.71
N LEU A 139 -0.07 -15.78 -2.97
CA LEU A 139 -1.12 -15.59 -1.98
C LEU A 139 -1.73 -16.92 -1.52
N THR A 140 -1.98 -17.85 -2.44
CA THR A 140 -2.71 -19.09 -2.14
C THR A 140 -1.83 -20.18 -1.54
N ARG A 141 -0.57 -20.32 -2.01
CA ARG A 141 0.36 -21.33 -1.46
C ARG A 141 0.78 -21.03 -0.02
N GLY A 142 0.86 -19.76 0.35
CA GLY A 142 1.17 -19.33 1.71
C GLY A 142 -0.01 -19.39 2.68
N PHE A 143 -1.24 -19.40 2.16
CA PHE A 143 -2.45 -19.26 2.97
C PHE A 143 -2.64 -20.33 4.05
N PRO A 144 -2.41 -21.65 3.81
CA PRO A 144 -2.55 -22.67 4.85
C PRO A 144 -1.65 -22.42 6.08
N ARG A 145 -0.48 -21.81 5.87
CA ARG A 145 0.45 -21.48 6.97
C ARG A 145 -0.11 -20.48 7.98
N SER A 146 -1.15 -19.74 7.60
CA SER A 146 -1.84 -18.82 8.50
C SER A 146 -2.67 -19.51 9.57
N PHE A 147 -2.74 -20.87 9.57
CA PHE A 147 -3.54 -21.68 10.48
C PHE A 147 -2.74 -22.82 11.14
N GLU A 148 -1.41 -22.78 11.10
CA GLU A 148 -0.54 -23.84 11.62
C GLU A 148 -0.47 -23.85 13.17
N THR A 149 -0.65 -22.68 13.80
CA THR A 149 -0.60 -22.56 15.26
C THR A 149 -1.92 -22.10 15.85
N SER A 150 -2.19 -22.46 17.11
CA SER A 150 -3.39 -22.00 17.82
C SER A 150 -3.51 -20.48 17.85
N GLU A 151 -2.40 -19.77 17.99
CA GLU A 151 -2.39 -18.30 17.95
C GLU A 151 -2.82 -17.75 16.58
N GLN A 152 -2.34 -18.33 15.49
CA GLN A 152 -2.75 -17.95 14.14
C GLN A 152 -4.24 -18.22 13.90
N VAL A 153 -4.74 -19.37 14.36
CA VAL A 153 -6.17 -19.71 14.27
C VAL A 153 -7.02 -18.72 15.06
N VAL A 154 -6.62 -18.39 16.30
CA VAL A 154 -7.34 -17.39 17.12
C VAL A 154 -7.35 -16.02 16.45
N ARG A 155 -6.22 -15.58 15.89
CA ARG A 155 -6.14 -14.30 15.16
C ARG A 155 -7.04 -14.30 13.92
N ALA A 156 -7.09 -15.40 13.19
CA ALA A 156 -7.94 -15.54 12.02
C ALA A 156 -9.43 -15.49 12.41
N VAL A 157 -9.86 -16.26 13.42
CA VAL A 157 -11.23 -16.22 13.92
C VAL A 157 -11.61 -14.85 14.47
N ALA A 158 -10.68 -14.18 15.18
CA ALA A 158 -10.92 -12.83 15.66
C ALA A 158 -11.15 -11.82 14.51
N GLN A 159 -10.55 -12.02 13.33
CA GLN A 159 -10.82 -11.18 12.16
C GLN A 159 -12.25 -11.35 11.63
N LEU A 160 -12.83 -12.56 11.68
CA LEU A 160 -14.23 -12.77 11.29
C LEU A 160 -15.15 -11.90 12.14
N ALA A 161 -14.97 -11.94 13.46
CA ALA A 161 -15.77 -11.14 14.39
C ALA A 161 -15.47 -9.63 14.27
N LEU A 162 -14.17 -9.25 14.19
CA LEU A 162 -13.76 -7.85 14.13
C LEU A 162 -14.31 -7.13 12.89
N TYR A 163 -14.29 -7.81 11.75
CA TYR A 163 -14.72 -7.25 10.47
C TYR A 163 -16.13 -7.70 10.08
N ASP A 164 -16.82 -8.49 10.93
CA ASP A 164 -18.14 -9.03 10.65
C ASP A 164 -18.18 -9.70 9.26
N LEU A 165 -17.26 -10.66 9.06
CA LEU A 165 -17.13 -11.41 7.83
C LEU A 165 -17.96 -12.69 7.88
N PRO A 166 -18.39 -13.23 6.72
CA PRO A 166 -19.02 -14.55 6.66
C PRO A 166 -18.13 -15.65 7.24
N ASP A 167 -18.72 -16.65 7.88
CA ASP A 167 -17.99 -17.76 8.50
C ASP A 167 -17.16 -18.58 7.50
N ASP A 168 -17.60 -18.64 6.23
CA ASP A 168 -16.90 -19.32 5.13
C ASP A 168 -15.78 -18.49 4.47
N SER A 169 -15.49 -17.30 5.01
CA SER A 169 -14.54 -16.36 4.39
C SER A 169 -13.16 -16.97 4.12
N PHE A 170 -12.70 -17.87 4.99
CA PHE A 170 -11.41 -18.55 4.79
C PHE A 170 -11.49 -19.68 3.77
N GLU A 171 -12.60 -20.41 3.72
CA GLU A 171 -12.83 -21.44 2.70
C GLU A 171 -12.91 -20.83 1.30
N GLN A 172 -13.52 -19.65 1.20
CA GLN A 172 -13.68 -18.90 -0.05
C GLN A 172 -12.43 -18.14 -0.48
N PHE A 173 -11.42 -18.00 0.39
CA PHE A 173 -10.24 -17.16 0.08
C PHE A 173 -9.50 -17.65 -1.18
N VAL A 174 -9.10 -18.91 -1.19
CA VAL A 174 -8.35 -19.50 -2.32
C VAL A 174 -9.16 -19.48 -3.62
N PRO A 175 -10.42 -19.95 -3.65
CA PRO A 175 -11.27 -19.83 -4.83
C PRO A 175 -11.40 -18.41 -5.36
N ARG A 176 -11.64 -17.42 -4.48
CA ARG A 176 -11.81 -16.01 -4.88
C ARG A 176 -10.53 -15.38 -5.40
N VAL A 177 -9.37 -15.66 -4.76
CA VAL A 177 -8.08 -15.19 -5.27
C VAL A 177 -7.80 -15.79 -6.64
N ASN A 178 -8.03 -17.09 -6.84
CA ASN A 178 -7.80 -17.76 -8.12
C ASN A 178 -8.76 -17.31 -9.24
N ALA A 179 -9.92 -16.77 -8.90
CA ALA A 179 -10.88 -16.24 -9.86
C ALA A 179 -10.51 -14.84 -10.37
N VAL A 180 -9.56 -14.12 -9.74
CA VAL A 180 -9.16 -12.77 -10.16
C VAL A 180 -8.46 -12.82 -11.52
N ALA A 181 -9.03 -12.18 -12.53
CA ALA A 181 -8.43 -12.04 -13.85
C ALA A 181 -7.46 -10.83 -13.95
N ASP A 182 -6.60 -10.81 -14.94
CA ASP A 182 -5.70 -9.68 -15.24
C ASP A 182 -6.46 -8.38 -15.52
N SER A 183 -7.59 -8.47 -16.23
CA SER A 183 -8.49 -7.33 -16.47
C SER A 183 -9.07 -6.76 -15.16
N GLU A 184 -9.36 -7.62 -14.18
CA GLU A 184 -9.82 -7.21 -12.86
C GLU A 184 -8.74 -6.45 -12.10
N VAL A 185 -7.48 -6.93 -12.13
CA VAL A 185 -6.34 -6.24 -11.53
C VAL A 185 -6.18 -4.84 -12.12
N THR A 186 -6.28 -4.71 -13.44
CA THR A 186 -6.21 -3.42 -14.12
C THR A 186 -7.39 -2.52 -13.75
N ARG A 187 -8.60 -3.06 -13.66
CA ARG A 187 -9.79 -2.33 -13.24
C ARG A 187 -9.63 -1.75 -11.83
N VAL A 188 -9.23 -2.59 -10.86
CA VAL A 188 -9.05 -2.11 -9.48
C VAL A 188 -7.85 -1.15 -9.35
N ALA A 189 -6.80 -1.30 -10.17
CA ALA A 189 -5.73 -0.32 -10.22
C ALA A 189 -6.25 1.06 -10.64
N ARG A 190 -7.08 1.15 -11.67
CA ARG A 190 -7.72 2.41 -12.10
C ARG A 190 -8.64 3.02 -11.05
N THR A 191 -9.38 2.17 -10.33
CA THR A 191 -10.36 2.60 -9.34
C THR A 191 -9.70 3.07 -8.04
N TYR A 192 -8.72 2.33 -7.53
CA TYR A 192 -8.20 2.51 -6.18
C TYR A 192 -6.81 3.15 -6.10
N LEU A 193 -6.05 3.24 -7.18
CA LEU A 193 -4.81 4.02 -7.20
C LEU A 193 -5.10 5.36 -7.87
N GLN A 194 -4.92 6.45 -7.13
CA GLN A 194 -5.11 7.82 -7.63
C GLN A 194 -3.82 8.63 -7.43
N PRO A 195 -2.79 8.42 -8.30
CA PRO A 195 -1.49 9.07 -8.14
C PRO A 195 -1.57 10.59 -7.96
N PRO A 196 -2.47 11.33 -8.63
CA PRO A 196 -2.59 12.77 -8.43
C PRO A 196 -3.00 13.20 -7.02
N ASP A 197 -3.60 12.30 -6.23
CA ASP A 197 -4.09 12.58 -4.88
C ASP A 197 -3.22 11.93 -3.78
N MET A 198 -2.09 11.31 -4.15
CA MET A 198 -1.20 10.67 -3.19
C MET A 198 -0.38 11.69 -2.41
N ILE A 199 -0.17 11.38 -1.14
CA ILE A 199 0.70 12.14 -0.23
C ILE A 199 2.05 11.43 -0.17
N THR A 200 3.12 12.19 -0.34
CA THR A 200 4.50 11.73 -0.17
C THR A 200 5.07 12.33 1.12
N VAL A 201 5.49 11.48 2.04
CA VAL A 201 6.21 11.86 3.26
C VAL A 201 7.63 11.33 3.16
N ILE A 202 8.60 12.22 3.36
CA ILE A 202 10.02 11.94 3.29
C ILE A 202 10.65 12.30 4.63
N VAL A 203 11.33 11.38 5.28
CA VAL A 203 12.21 11.69 6.40
C VAL A 203 13.64 11.75 5.86
N GLY A 204 14.24 12.92 5.78
CA GLY A 204 15.55 13.08 5.13
C GLY A 204 16.12 14.49 5.23
N ASP A 205 17.19 14.74 4.47
CA ASP A 205 17.86 16.01 4.42
C ASP A 205 17.14 17.00 3.46
N PRO A 206 16.48 18.06 3.96
CA PRO A 206 15.73 18.98 3.12
C PRO A 206 16.61 19.75 2.13
N ASP A 207 17.88 20.02 2.47
CA ASP A 207 18.77 20.79 1.61
C ASP A 207 19.12 20.03 0.31
N VAL A 208 19.11 18.69 0.36
CA VAL A 208 19.33 17.81 -0.79
C VAL A 208 18.01 17.46 -1.47
N VAL A 209 17.02 17.06 -0.68
CA VAL A 209 15.78 16.45 -1.20
C VAL A 209 14.84 17.49 -1.81
N SER A 210 14.68 18.68 -1.18
CA SER A 210 13.70 19.67 -1.63
C SER A 210 13.99 20.18 -3.06
N PRO A 211 15.20 20.63 -3.40
CA PRO A 211 15.49 21.07 -4.77
C PRO A 211 15.38 19.92 -5.79
N ALA A 212 15.74 18.70 -5.41
CA ALA A 212 15.61 17.53 -6.28
C ALA A 212 14.14 17.18 -6.58
N MET A 213 13.24 17.27 -5.59
CA MET A 213 11.80 17.05 -5.78
C MET A 213 11.21 18.10 -6.73
N GLN A 214 11.59 19.37 -6.58
CA GLN A 214 11.14 20.45 -7.47
C GLN A 214 11.65 20.26 -8.91
N ALA A 215 12.90 19.84 -9.08
CA ALA A 215 13.48 19.53 -10.39
C ALA A 215 12.75 18.39 -11.11
N GLU A 216 12.23 17.42 -10.37
CA GLU A 216 11.38 16.34 -10.88
C GLU A 216 9.91 16.76 -11.10
N GLY A 217 9.56 18.05 -10.84
CA GLY A 217 8.23 18.60 -11.06
C GLY A 217 7.20 18.26 -10.00
N PHE A 218 7.62 17.84 -8.80
CA PHE A 218 6.73 17.68 -7.66
C PHE A 218 6.40 19.04 -7.03
N PRO A 219 5.25 19.16 -6.33
CA PRO A 219 4.92 20.38 -5.58
C PRO A 219 6.03 20.75 -4.59
N GLU A 220 6.11 22.02 -4.24
CA GLU A 220 7.02 22.49 -3.19
C GLU A 220 6.78 21.74 -1.88
N PRO A 221 7.80 21.07 -1.32
CA PRO A 221 7.63 20.29 -0.10
C PRO A 221 7.33 21.17 1.11
N GLN A 222 6.38 20.75 1.93
CA GLN A 222 6.17 21.29 3.26
C GLN A 222 7.28 20.77 4.18
N ILE A 223 8.07 21.66 4.77
CA ILE A 223 9.12 21.30 5.73
C ILE A 223 8.50 21.14 7.12
N VAL A 224 8.72 20.00 7.74
CA VAL A 224 8.20 19.64 9.07
C VAL A 224 9.39 19.38 10.01
N THR A 225 9.49 20.18 11.05
CA THR A 225 10.49 19.96 12.13
C THR A 225 9.77 19.20 13.26
N VAL A 226 10.38 18.13 13.75
CA VAL A 226 9.93 17.39 14.93
C VAL A 226 10.82 17.81 16.09
N GLU A 227 10.20 18.33 17.14
CA GLU A 227 10.88 18.67 18.41
C GLU A 227 11.23 17.44 19.23
#